data_32a800b89421ea926db49f114cea1f46
#
_entry.id   32a800b89421ea926db49f114cea1f46
#
_cell.length_a   1.000
_cell.length_b   1.000
_cell.length_c   1.000
_cell.angle_alpha   90.00
_cell.angle_beta   90.00
_cell.angle_gamma   90.00
#
_symmetry.space_group_name_H-M   'P 1'
#
loop_
_entity.id
_entity.type
_entity.pdbx_description
1 polymer ?
#
loop_
_entity_poly.entity_id
_entity_poly.type
_entity_poly.pdbx_seq_one_letter_code
_entity_poly.pdbx_strand_id
1 'polypeptide(L)'
;KLVDGYLYIADDEVDVIRIIFDKYVNTTMGASAVATYLNEHGYVKKKRQNNTLDMFSAHFIKSILDNPVYCGKLAYGRRKNEKIAGTRNQYHIVKQDDYPVYDGVHEAIVSEEVWQMAQRKRQETGVKSEKIYNQEHENILSSILRCPVCGAAMYGNVNRKKKKDGTLYK
;
A
#
# COMPACT_ATOMS: atom_id res chain seq x y z
N LYS A 1 -16.49 6.00 -14.75
CA LYS A 1 -17.65 5.09 -14.89
C LYS A 1 -17.60 4.39 -16.26
N LEU A 2 -18.21 3.22 -16.37
CA LEU A 2 -18.32 2.49 -17.63
C LEU A 2 -19.68 2.81 -18.25
N VAL A 3 -19.68 3.25 -19.52
CA VAL A 3 -20.89 3.51 -20.31
C VAL A 3 -20.65 2.99 -21.71
N ASP A 4 -21.52 2.13 -22.21
CA ASP A 4 -21.45 1.53 -23.57
C ASP A 4 -20.07 0.92 -23.92
N GLY A 5 -19.41 0.32 -22.94
CA GLY A 5 -18.07 -0.29 -23.11
C GLY A 5 -16.91 0.70 -22.98
N TYR A 6 -17.15 2.00 -22.86
CA TYR A 6 -16.12 3.03 -22.70
C TYR A 6 -16.00 3.51 -21.27
N LEU A 7 -14.77 3.85 -20.88
CA LEU A 7 -14.48 4.44 -19.56
C LEU A 7 -14.54 5.95 -19.64
N TYR A 8 -15.32 6.54 -18.72
CA TYR A 8 -15.45 8.00 -18.54
C TYR A 8 -15.06 8.39 -17.13
N ILE A 9 -14.55 9.59 -16.97
CA ILE A 9 -14.31 10.18 -15.65
C ILE A 9 -15.66 10.32 -14.93
N ALA A 10 -15.66 10.04 -13.63
CA ALA A 10 -16.82 10.27 -12.76
C ALA A 10 -16.55 11.54 -11.96
N ASP A 11 -17.28 12.62 -12.28
CA ASP A 11 -17.04 13.95 -11.72
C ASP A 11 -17.20 13.99 -10.20
N ASP A 12 -18.05 13.12 -9.66
CA ASP A 12 -18.29 12.98 -8.23
C ASP A 12 -17.18 12.22 -7.46
N GLU A 13 -16.28 11.54 -8.16
CA GLU A 13 -15.20 10.75 -7.54
C GLU A 13 -13.79 11.21 -7.94
N VAL A 14 -13.65 12.03 -8.98
CA VAL A 14 -12.35 12.36 -9.58
C VAL A 14 -11.44 13.15 -8.64
N ASP A 15 -12.01 14.10 -7.89
CA ASP A 15 -11.22 14.95 -6.99
C ASP A 15 -10.60 14.17 -5.86
N VAL A 16 -11.31 13.15 -5.34
CA VAL A 16 -10.76 12.25 -4.32
C VAL A 16 -9.57 11.47 -4.87
N ILE A 17 -9.64 11.01 -6.13
CA ILE A 17 -8.51 10.30 -6.77
C ILE A 17 -7.30 11.24 -6.90
N ARG A 18 -7.50 12.47 -7.36
CA ARG A 18 -6.43 13.48 -7.45
C ARG A 18 -5.79 13.77 -6.09
N ILE A 19 -6.60 13.95 -5.05
CA ILE A 19 -6.10 14.15 -3.68
C ILE A 19 -5.29 12.95 -3.19
N ILE A 20 -5.73 11.71 -3.46
CA ILE A 20 -5.01 10.51 -3.08
C ILE A 20 -3.60 10.51 -3.67
N PHE A 21 -3.47 10.75 -4.97
CA PHE A 21 -2.17 10.79 -5.64
C PHE A 21 -1.32 11.97 -5.16
N ASP A 22 -1.92 13.17 -5.03
CA ASP A 22 -1.21 14.35 -4.53
C ASP A 22 -0.64 14.12 -3.13
N LYS A 23 -1.47 13.72 -2.17
CA LYS A 23 -1.04 13.47 -0.80
C LYS A 23 -0.03 12.34 -0.70
N TYR A 24 -0.20 11.30 -1.51
CA TYR A 24 0.73 10.18 -1.49
C TYR A 24 2.08 10.52 -2.10
N VAL A 25 2.13 11.24 -3.21
CA VAL A 25 3.38 11.56 -3.95
C VAL A 25 4.11 12.74 -3.34
N ASN A 26 3.40 13.85 -3.07
CA ASN A 26 4.00 15.13 -2.71
C ASN A 26 4.20 15.32 -1.19
N THR A 27 3.79 14.36 -0.36
CA THR A 27 4.01 14.42 1.09
C THR A 27 4.70 13.15 1.60
N THR A 28 5.04 13.11 2.88
CA THR A 28 5.59 11.92 3.55
C THR A 28 4.53 10.88 3.92
N MET A 29 3.25 11.12 3.59
CA MET A 29 2.15 10.24 3.96
C MET A 29 2.25 8.90 3.26
N GLY A 30 2.05 7.82 4.03
CA GLY A 30 1.81 6.48 3.51
C GLY A 30 0.31 6.22 3.26
N ALA A 31 -0.03 5.08 2.68
CA ALA A 31 -1.42 4.75 2.34
C ALA A 31 -2.39 4.79 3.54
N SER A 32 -1.93 4.43 4.75
CA SER A 32 -2.74 4.54 5.98
C SER A 32 -3.01 5.99 6.34
N ALA A 33 -1.97 6.85 6.31
CA ALA A 33 -2.12 8.26 6.64
C ALA A 33 -3.03 8.99 5.63
N VAL A 34 -2.94 8.66 4.34
CA VAL A 34 -3.84 9.21 3.31
C VAL A 34 -5.28 8.78 3.56
N ALA A 35 -5.52 7.52 3.94
CA ALA A 35 -6.87 7.05 4.28
C ALA A 35 -7.44 7.78 5.50
N THR A 36 -6.63 7.95 6.56
CA THR A 36 -7.01 8.72 7.76
C THR A 36 -7.33 10.17 7.40
N TYR A 37 -6.45 10.82 6.62
CA TYR A 37 -6.65 12.18 6.15
C TYR A 37 -8.01 12.36 5.45
N LEU A 38 -8.35 11.47 4.51
CA LEU A 38 -9.62 11.56 3.79
C LEU A 38 -10.83 11.42 4.72
N ASN A 39 -10.77 10.46 5.65
CA ASN A 39 -11.85 10.22 6.60
C ASN A 39 -12.05 11.40 7.56
N GLU A 40 -10.97 11.99 8.06
CA GLU A 40 -11.01 13.16 8.96
C GLU A 40 -11.51 14.44 8.27
N HIS A 41 -11.28 14.57 6.96
CA HIS A 41 -11.77 15.70 6.18
C HIS A 41 -13.16 15.47 5.58
N GLY A 42 -13.86 14.42 6.03
CA GLY A 42 -15.26 14.18 5.66
C GLY A 42 -15.46 13.63 4.25
N TYR A 43 -14.40 13.20 3.57
CA TYR A 43 -14.56 12.48 2.31
C TYR A 43 -15.17 11.12 2.56
N VAL A 44 -16.14 10.74 1.75
CA VAL A 44 -16.84 9.47 1.85
C VAL A 44 -16.68 8.68 0.55
N LYS A 45 -16.46 7.38 0.71
CA LYS A 45 -16.37 6.47 -0.42
C LYS A 45 -17.77 6.07 -0.87
N LYS A 46 -18.03 6.09 -2.17
CA LYS A 46 -19.30 5.64 -2.72
C LYS A 46 -19.57 4.18 -2.38
N LYS A 47 -20.70 3.91 -1.75
CA LYS A 47 -21.14 2.54 -1.43
C LYS A 47 -21.47 1.79 -2.72
N ARG A 48 -21.01 0.58 -2.85
CA ARG A 48 -21.25 -0.31 -3.99
C ARG A 48 -21.71 -1.67 -3.47
N GLN A 49 -22.31 -2.48 -4.33
CA GLN A 49 -22.92 -3.77 -3.98
C GLN A 49 -22.07 -4.66 -3.05
N ASN A 50 -20.77 -4.74 -3.29
CA ASN A 50 -19.83 -5.55 -2.50
C ASN A 50 -18.98 -4.73 -1.50
N ASN A 51 -19.28 -3.45 -1.33
CA ASN A 51 -18.52 -2.56 -0.47
C ASN A 51 -19.46 -1.59 0.24
N THR A 52 -19.92 -2.01 1.41
CA THR A 52 -20.90 -1.29 2.22
C THR A 52 -20.30 -0.20 3.11
N LEU A 53 -18.96 -0.22 3.31
CA LEU A 53 -18.26 0.77 4.12
C LEU A 53 -17.99 2.02 3.29
N ASP A 54 -18.33 3.18 3.86
CA ASP A 54 -18.08 4.48 3.27
C ASP A 54 -16.73 5.10 3.63
N MET A 55 -16.00 4.50 4.57
CA MET A 55 -14.68 4.93 5.00
C MET A 55 -13.57 4.41 4.08
N PHE A 56 -12.52 5.22 3.93
CA PHE A 56 -11.29 4.81 3.25
C PHE A 56 -10.42 3.94 4.14
N SER A 57 -9.82 2.91 3.57
CA SER A 57 -8.84 2.05 4.23
C SER A 57 -7.50 2.08 3.48
N ALA A 58 -6.41 1.78 4.16
CA ALA A 58 -5.09 1.68 3.54
C ALA A 58 -5.06 0.69 2.36
N HIS A 59 -5.82 -0.40 2.44
CA HIS A 59 -5.93 -1.39 1.36
C HIS A 59 -6.61 -0.79 0.13
N PHE A 60 -7.68 0.00 0.34
CA PHE A 60 -8.38 0.67 -0.76
C PHE A 60 -7.48 1.71 -1.44
N ILE A 61 -6.76 2.54 -0.66
CA ILE A 61 -5.77 3.49 -1.21
C ILE A 61 -4.71 2.76 -2.03
N LYS A 62 -4.14 1.67 -1.50
CA LYS A 62 -3.15 0.87 -2.24
C LYS A 62 -3.72 0.32 -3.55
N SER A 63 -4.97 -0.12 -3.58
CA SER A 63 -5.61 -0.63 -4.80
C SER A 63 -5.84 0.46 -5.85
N ILE A 64 -6.07 1.70 -5.43
CA ILE A 64 -6.14 2.87 -6.32
C ILE A 64 -4.76 3.17 -6.91
N LEU A 65 -3.75 3.31 -6.06
CA LEU A 65 -2.39 3.62 -6.49
C LEU A 65 -1.81 2.58 -7.45
N ASP A 66 -2.18 1.29 -7.28
CA ASP A 66 -1.76 0.19 -8.15
C ASP A 66 -2.45 0.16 -9.52
N ASN A 67 -3.52 0.91 -9.70
CA ASN A 67 -4.34 0.74 -10.90
C ASN A 67 -3.92 1.70 -12.02
N PRO A 68 -3.35 1.20 -13.14
CA PRO A 68 -2.88 2.04 -14.24
C PRO A 68 -4.02 2.74 -15.03
N VAL A 69 -5.27 2.36 -14.79
CA VAL A 69 -6.42 3.04 -15.40
C VAL A 69 -6.43 4.54 -15.09
N TYR A 70 -5.94 4.95 -13.92
CA TYR A 70 -5.91 6.37 -13.55
C TYR A 70 -4.90 7.20 -14.34
N CYS A 71 -3.89 6.57 -14.96
CA CYS A 71 -2.95 7.23 -15.88
C CYS A 71 -3.23 6.91 -17.36
N GLY A 72 -4.46 6.55 -17.70
CA GLY A 72 -4.87 6.32 -19.09
C GLY A 72 -4.49 4.96 -19.66
N LYS A 73 -4.07 4.00 -18.83
CA LYS A 73 -3.63 2.68 -19.30
C LYS A 73 -4.59 1.57 -18.88
N LEU A 74 -4.68 0.53 -19.67
CA LEU A 74 -5.47 -0.67 -19.40
C LEU A 74 -4.54 -1.85 -19.16
N ALA A 75 -4.66 -2.50 -18.02
CA ALA A 75 -3.92 -3.69 -17.66
C ALA A 75 -4.83 -4.92 -17.65
N TYR A 76 -4.43 -5.97 -18.35
CA TYR A 76 -5.16 -7.22 -18.42
C TYR A 76 -4.42 -8.33 -17.65
N GLY A 77 -5.18 -9.21 -16.96
CA GLY A 77 -4.58 -10.35 -16.29
C GLY A 77 -3.81 -10.05 -15.00
N ARG A 78 -3.98 -8.88 -14.37
CA ARG A 78 -3.32 -8.50 -13.11
C ARG A 78 -3.58 -9.49 -11.96
N ARG A 79 -4.60 -10.30 -12.08
CA ARG A 79 -4.99 -11.32 -11.08
C ARG A 79 -5.38 -12.59 -11.79
N LYS A 80 -4.97 -13.72 -11.23
CA LYS A 80 -5.29 -15.06 -11.71
C LYS A 80 -5.93 -15.86 -10.59
N ASN A 81 -6.95 -16.65 -10.91
CA ASN A 81 -7.51 -17.61 -9.98
C ASN A 81 -6.67 -18.90 -10.05
N GLU A 82 -6.06 -19.26 -8.94
CA GLU A 82 -5.31 -20.51 -8.80
C GLU A 82 -6.05 -21.45 -7.87
N LYS A 83 -6.11 -22.72 -8.27
CA LYS A 83 -6.76 -23.75 -7.48
C LYS A 83 -5.94 -24.06 -6.24
N ILE A 84 -6.60 -24.13 -5.08
CA ILE A 84 -5.95 -24.55 -3.83
C ILE A 84 -5.69 -26.06 -3.90
N ALA A 85 -4.42 -26.45 -3.76
CA ALA A 85 -4.02 -27.85 -3.76
C ALA A 85 -4.78 -28.65 -2.68
N GLY A 86 -5.21 -29.87 -3.04
CA GLY A 86 -5.98 -30.74 -2.13
C GLY A 86 -7.46 -30.39 -1.98
N THR A 87 -7.97 -29.38 -2.67
CA THR A 87 -9.40 -29.03 -2.65
C THR A 87 -10.06 -29.31 -4.00
N ARG A 88 -11.38 -29.64 -3.98
CA ARG A 88 -12.11 -29.93 -5.22
C ARG A 88 -12.42 -28.67 -6.03
N ASN A 89 -12.94 -27.61 -5.38
CA ASN A 89 -13.46 -26.41 -6.05
C ASN A 89 -13.10 -25.10 -5.34
N GLN A 90 -12.00 -25.06 -4.57
CA GLN A 90 -11.56 -23.82 -3.92
C GLN A 90 -10.45 -23.18 -4.75
N TYR A 91 -10.55 -21.87 -4.92
CA TYR A 91 -9.60 -21.05 -5.66
C TYR A 91 -9.19 -19.86 -4.81
N HIS A 92 -7.96 -19.41 -4.95
CA HIS A 92 -7.51 -18.15 -4.39
C HIS A 92 -7.05 -17.23 -5.52
N ILE A 93 -7.11 -15.92 -5.27
CA ILE A 93 -6.69 -14.91 -6.22
C ILE A 93 -5.23 -14.59 -5.98
N VAL A 94 -4.40 -14.82 -7.00
CA VAL A 94 -2.97 -14.46 -6.99
C VAL A 94 -2.75 -13.24 -7.87
N LYS A 95 -1.96 -12.28 -7.37
CA LYS A 95 -1.49 -11.17 -8.19
C LYS A 95 -0.42 -11.68 -9.13
N GLN A 96 -0.47 -11.21 -10.38
CA GLN A 96 0.57 -11.46 -11.37
C GLN A 96 1.55 -10.30 -11.36
N ASP A 97 2.85 -10.59 -11.42
CA ASP A 97 3.91 -9.58 -11.50
C ASP A 97 4.13 -9.14 -12.95
N ASP A 98 3.91 -10.05 -13.89
CA ASP A 98 3.99 -9.79 -15.33
C ASP A 98 2.60 -9.88 -15.96
N TYR A 99 2.14 -8.76 -16.52
CA TYR A 99 0.87 -8.65 -17.22
C TYR A 99 0.94 -7.57 -18.30
N PRO A 100 0.25 -7.77 -19.44
CA PRO A 100 0.24 -6.78 -20.52
C PRO A 100 -0.49 -5.50 -20.11
N VAL A 101 0.11 -4.37 -20.46
CA VAL A 101 -0.45 -3.02 -20.26
C VAL A 101 -0.55 -2.34 -21.61
N TYR A 102 -1.71 -1.81 -21.93
CA TYR A 102 -2.02 -1.13 -23.18
C TYR A 102 -2.44 0.31 -22.92
N ASP A 103 -2.20 1.19 -23.88
CA ASP A 103 -2.74 2.53 -23.81
C ASP A 103 -4.26 2.49 -23.97
N GLY A 104 -4.96 3.13 -23.06
CA GLY A 104 -6.42 3.25 -23.09
C GLY A 104 -6.87 4.43 -23.96
N VAL A 105 -8.10 4.37 -24.45
CA VAL A 105 -8.74 5.50 -25.14
C VAL A 105 -9.42 6.48 -24.18
N HIS A 106 -9.44 6.18 -22.91
CA HIS A 106 -10.06 7.01 -21.86
C HIS A 106 -9.10 8.09 -21.38
N GLU A 107 -9.67 9.18 -20.91
CA GLU A 107 -8.92 10.31 -20.36
C GLU A 107 -8.21 9.90 -19.03
N ALA A 108 -6.94 10.29 -18.92
CA ALA A 108 -6.16 10.09 -17.71
C ALA A 108 -6.58 11.08 -16.62
N ILE A 109 -6.70 10.63 -15.38
CA ILE A 109 -6.98 11.47 -14.21
C ILE A 109 -5.70 12.08 -13.65
N VAL A 110 -4.59 11.32 -13.72
CA VAL A 110 -3.24 11.73 -13.31
C VAL A 110 -2.25 11.45 -14.42
N SER A 111 -1.16 12.21 -14.48
CA SER A 111 -0.12 11.97 -15.48
C SER A 111 0.61 10.66 -15.20
N GLU A 112 1.24 10.10 -16.23
CA GLU A 112 2.03 8.87 -16.11
C GLU A 112 3.20 9.05 -15.13
N GLU A 113 3.84 10.24 -15.13
CA GLU A 113 4.95 10.55 -14.22
C GLU A 113 4.50 10.48 -12.76
N VAL A 114 3.34 11.05 -12.43
CA VAL A 114 2.78 11.02 -11.07
C VAL A 114 2.46 9.58 -10.66
N TRP A 115 1.90 8.79 -11.57
CA TRP A 115 1.63 7.38 -11.31
C TRP A 115 2.93 6.59 -11.07
N GLN A 116 3.96 6.81 -11.89
CA GLN A 116 5.26 6.16 -11.73
C GLN A 116 5.97 6.58 -10.43
N MET A 117 5.87 7.86 -10.03
CA MET A 117 6.38 8.30 -8.72
C MET A 117 5.68 7.58 -7.56
N ALA A 118 4.37 7.39 -7.66
CA ALA A 118 3.63 6.62 -6.67
C ALA A 118 4.11 5.15 -6.61
N GLN A 119 4.39 4.50 -7.76
CA GLN A 119 4.92 3.13 -7.79
C GLN A 119 6.31 3.06 -7.15
N ARG A 120 7.23 3.96 -7.50
CA ARG A 120 8.58 4.02 -6.88
C ARG A 120 8.50 4.16 -5.37
N LYS A 121 7.72 5.12 -4.87
CA LYS A 121 7.51 5.29 -3.43
C LYS A 121 6.95 4.04 -2.76
N ARG A 122 6.06 3.30 -3.43
CA ARG A 122 5.52 2.04 -2.91
C ARG A 122 6.56 0.93 -2.82
N GLN A 123 7.44 0.82 -3.80
CA GLN A 123 8.53 -0.16 -3.78
C GLN A 123 9.50 0.14 -2.63
N GLU A 124 9.91 1.40 -2.47
CA GLU A 124 10.80 1.84 -1.41
C GLU A 124 10.22 1.63 0.00
N THR A 125 8.92 1.94 0.18
CA THR A 125 8.25 1.82 1.48
C THR A 125 7.66 0.44 1.74
N GLY A 126 7.53 -0.40 0.72
CA GLY A 126 6.95 -1.73 0.79
C GLY A 126 7.86 -2.80 1.38
N VAL A 127 9.15 -2.50 1.53
CA VAL A 127 10.11 -3.42 2.16
C VAL A 127 9.76 -3.52 3.64
N LYS A 128 9.22 -4.67 4.04
CA LYS A 128 9.01 -4.97 5.46
C LYS A 128 10.39 -5.10 6.11
N SER A 129 10.80 -4.09 6.88
CA SER A 129 11.85 -4.33 7.85
C SER A 129 11.31 -5.33 8.86
N GLU A 130 12.03 -6.42 9.09
CA GLU A 130 11.72 -7.32 10.20
C GLU A 130 11.80 -6.49 11.49
N LYS A 131 10.64 -6.16 12.05
CA LYS A 131 10.60 -5.53 13.36
C LYS A 131 10.86 -6.62 14.38
N ILE A 132 12.07 -6.66 14.90
CA ILE A 132 12.36 -7.42 16.11
C ILE A 132 11.68 -6.67 17.26
N TYR A 133 10.45 -7.07 17.54
CA TYR A 133 9.67 -6.50 18.64
C TYR A 133 10.10 -7.17 19.95
N ASN A 134 10.77 -6.41 20.81
CA ASN A 134 11.07 -6.86 22.16
C ASN A 134 10.10 -6.16 23.15
N GLN A 135 9.12 -6.92 23.65
CA GLN A 135 8.10 -6.41 24.58
C GLN A 135 8.66 -5.93 25.93
N GLU A 136 9.85 -6.38 26.31
CA GLU A 136 10.40 -6.12 27.63
C GLU A 136 11.35 -4.92 27.70
N HIS A 137 11.73 -4.35 26.56
CA HIS A 137 12.64 -3.20 26.48
C HIS A 137 12.20 -2.22 25.40
N GLU A 138 11.83 -1.03 25.82
CA GLU A 138 11.62 0.10 24.93
C GLU A 138 12.97 0.70 24.52
N ASN A 139 13.45 0.33 23.36
CA ASN A 139 14.60 0.99 22.77
C ASN A 139 14.12 2.22 21.97
N ILE A 140 14.15 3.38 22.60
CA ILE A 140 13.66 4.67 22.06
C ILE A 140 14.27 4.98 20.69
N LEU A 141 15.52 4.54 20.44
CA LEU A 141 16.25 4.77 19.21
C LEU A 141 16.07 3.67 18.14
N SER A 142 15.24 2.67 18.40
CA SER A 142 14.93 1.63 17.41
C SER A 142 14.28 2.25 16.17
N SER A 143 14.74 1.86 15.00
CA SER A 143 14.36 2.37 13.67
C SER A 143 14.87 3.80 13.35
N ILE A 144 15.40 4.56 14.30
CA ILE A 144 15.95 5.90 14.08
C ILE A 144 17.45 5.81 13.76
N LEU A 145 18.18 5.00 14.54
CA LEU A 145 19.62 4.80 14.34
C LEU A 145 19.90 3.96 13.09
N ARG A 146 20.84 4.48 12.30
CA ARG A 146 21.38 3.77 11.13
C ARG A 146 22.88 3.66 11.23
N CYS A 147 23.44 2.57 10.73
CA CYS A 147 24.89 2.40 10.64
C CYS A 147 25.48 3.47 9.69
N PRO A 148 26.48 4.25 10.14
CA PRO A 148 27.07 5.29 9.29
C PRO A 148 27.90 4.71 8.11
N VAL A 149 28.23 3.41 8.16
CA VAL A 149 29.02 2.76 7.11
C VAL A 149 28.14 2.14 6.03
N CYS A 150 27.08 1.41 6.39
CA CYS A 150 26.26 0.67 5.42
C CYS A 150 24.80 1.13 5.36
N GLY A 151 24.38 2.10 6.17
CA GLY A 151 22.99 2.59 6.21
C GLY A 151 21.96 1.63 6.81
N ALA A 152 22.36 0.42 7.24
CA ALA A 152 21.45 -0.55 7.81
C ALA A 152 20.82 -0.04 9.12
N ALA A 153 19.56 -0.38 9.36
CA ALA A 153 18.89 -0.05 10.61
C ALA A 153 19.57 -0.77 11.80
N MET A 154 19.82 -0.02 12.86
CA MET A 154 20.41 -0.55 14.09
C MET A 154 19.28 -0.84 15.09
N TYR A 155 19.40 -1.98 15.77
CA TYR A 155 18.44 -2.42 16.78
C TYR A 155 19.15 -2.59 18.13
N GLY A 156 18.46 -2.19 19.20
CA GLY A 156 18.94 -2.46 20.54
C GLY A 156 18.91 -3.97 20.81
N ASN A 157 20.04 -4.51 21.29
CA ASN A 157 20.12 -5.88 21.74
C ASN A 157 20.48 -5.89 23.25
N VAL A 158 19.67 -6.59 24.03
CA VAL A 158 19.91 -6.78 25.46
C VAL A 158 20.47 -8.19 25.70
N ASN A 159 21.74 -8.23 26.02
CA ASN A 159 22.43 -9.50 26.33
C ASN A 159 22.17 -9.89 27.79
N ARG A 160 21.25 -10.81 28.04
CA ARG A 160 20.93 -11.31 29.39
C ARG A 160 21.81 -12.52 29.72
N LYS A 161 22.89 -12.29 30.45
CA LYS A 161 23.66 -13.38 31.04
C LYS A 161 23.08 -13.70 32.42
N LYS A 162 22.86 -15.00 32.70
CA LYS A 162 22.51 -15.47 34.04
C LYS A 162 23.80 -15.73 34.83
N LYS A 163 23.81 -15.30 36.08
CA LYS A 163 24.81 -15.70 37.06
C LYS A 163 24.62 -17.15 37.44
N LYS A 164 25.63 -17.77 38.07
CA LYS A 164 25.56 -19.16 38.53
C LYS A 164 24.38 -19.41 39.51
N ASP A 165 23.93 -18.38 40.22
CA ASP A 165 22.81 -18.42 41.14
C ASP A 165 21.42 -18.21 40.43
N GLY A 166 21.40 -18.11 39.10
CA GLY A 166 20.19 -17.91 38.33
C GLY A 166 19.72 -16.45 38.18
N THR A 167 20.36 -15.50 38.89
CA THR A 167 20.04 -14.07 38.78
C THR A 167 20.62 -13.48 37.48
N LEU A 168 19.98 -12.43 36.97
CA LEU A 168 20.44 -11.71 35.78
C LEU A 168 21.50 -10.66 36.13
N TYR A 169 22.53 -10.51 35.32
CA TYR A 169 23.36 -9.31 35.37
C TYR A 169 22.52 -8.11 34.97
N LYS A 170 22.55 -7.05 35.79
CA LYS A 170 21.97 -5.74 35.42
C LYS A 170 22.93 -4.96 34.55
#